data_be5d5b97804ac3b336b281932ad71035
#
_entry.id   be5d5b97804ac3b336b281932ad71035
#
_cell.length_a   1.000
_cell.length_b   1.000
_cell.length_c   1.000
_cell.angle_alpha   90.00
_cell.angle_beta   90.00
_cell.angle_gamma   90.00
#
_symmetry.space_group_name_H-M   'P 1'
#
loop_
_entity.id
_entity.type
_entity.pdbx_description
1 polymer ?
#
loop_
_entity_poly.entity_id
_entity_poly.type
_entity_poly.pdbx_seq_one_letter_code
_entity_poly.pdbx_strand_id
1 'polypeptide(L)'
;MDVLLTGGAGFIGSAVATALTSAGHSVRVLDALLPAVHPTRKPPPFPDGVEFVRGDVRDAATVDAALDGVSAVCHQAAMVGLGLDFDDAPDYAGCNDLGTAVLLAAMARADIPQLALAGSMVVYGEGRYRCPDHGDVAPGPRRPADLDAGRFEPPCPHCGAALTSHLVDETAAPDPRNVYAATKLAQEHLASAWARATGGRVIALRYHNVYGPNMPRDTPYAGVASIFRSALARGEAPQVFEDGAQRRDFVHVADVASANLAALTDLSDRPPGHFRTYNVGSGTVHTIADMAGALADAADGPAPVVTGRYRLGDVRHITADSRRLREELDWQPQISFAVGMKEFATAPLRA
;
A
#
# COMPACT_ATOMS: atom_id res chain seq x y z
N MET A 1 14.12 16.78 11.09
CA MET A 1 12.82 17.34 10.66
C MET A 1 11.79 17.03 11.74
N ASP A 2 10.82 17.93 11.90
CA ASP A 2 9.62 17.68 12.71
C ASP A 2 8.53 17.20 11.75
N VAL A 3 8.14 15.93 11.88
CA VAL A 3 7.29 15.25 10.90
C VAL A 3 5.92 14.94 11.50
N LEU A 4 4.85 15.40 10.85
CA LEU A 4 3.50 14.88 11.10
C LEU A 4 3.31 13.58 10.32
N LEU A 5 3.06 12.49 11.04
CA LEU A 5 2.74 11.18 10.49
C LEU A 5 1.25 10.89 10.71
N THR A 6 0.42 11.05 9.70
CA THR A 6 -0.99 10.67 9.79
C THR A 6 -1.15 9.17 9.59
N GLY A 7 -2.10 8.54 10.28
CA GLY A 7 -2.25 7.08 10.22
C GLY A 7 -1.10 6.31 10.86
N GLY A 8 -0.32 6.96 11.74
CA GLY A 8 0.87 6.41 12.34
C GLY A 8 0.62 5.25 13.31
N ALA A 9 -0.60 5.07 13.80
CA ALA A 9 -0.98 3.91 14.60
C ALA A 9 -1.30 2.67 13.73
N GLY A 10 -1.38 2.81 12.41
CA GLY A 10 -1.58 1.71 11.46
C GLY A 10 -0.39 0.78 11.33
N PHE A 11 -0.53 -0.30 10.56
CA PHE A 11 0.52 -1.30 10.31
C PHE A 11 1.78 -0.67 9.70
N ILE A 12 1.64 -0.01 8.56
CA ILE A 12 2.77 0.65 7.88
C ILE A 12 3.21 1.88 8.68
N GLY A 13 2.25 2.69 9.17
CA GLY A 13 2.54 3.91 9.90
C GLY A 13 3.40 3.70 11.13
N SER A 14 3.17 2.64 11.91
CA SER A 14 4.00 2.35 13.11
C SER A 14 5.45 1.98 12.73
N ALA A 15 5.66 1.28 11.63
CA ALA A 15 7.00 1.01 11.12
C ALA A 15 7.68 2.29 10.60
N VAL A 16 6.93 3.18 9.93
CA VAL A 16 7.43 4.49 9.49
C VAL A 16 7.80 5.36 10.71
N ALA A 17 6.97 5.38 11.77
CA ALA A 17 7.30 6.09 13.02
C ALA A 17 8.64 5.63 13.59
N THR A 18 8.86 4.31 13.63
CA THR A 18 10.12 3.73 14.10
C THR A 18 11.31 4.13 13.22
N ALA A 19 11.16 4.06 11.90
CA ALA A 19 12.25 4.41 10.97
C ALA A 19 12.62 5.90 11.09
N LEU A 20 11.64 6.79 11.15
CA LEU A 20 11.85 8.24 11.26
C LEU A 20 12.52 8.59 12.61
N THR A 21 12.04 8.04 13.72
CA THR A 21 12.62 8.27 15.04
C THR A 21 14.06 7.75 15.12
N SER A 22 14.32 6.55 14.57
CA SER A 22 15.66 5.97 14.52
C SER A 22 16.64 6.80 13.68
N ALA A 23 16.14 7.54 12.70
CA ALA A 23 16.92 8.49 11.90
C ALA A 23 17.07 9.88 12.55
N GLY A 24 16.59 10.06 13.80
CA GLY A 24 16.72 11.31 14.58
C GLY A 24 15.69 12.39 14.22
N HIS A 25 14.58 12.02 13.61
CA HIS A 25 13.46 12.95 13.38
C HIS A 25 12.52 13.00 14.56
N SER A 26 11.95 14.19 14.85
CA SER A 26 10.82 14.32 15.77
C SER A 26 9.55 13.88 15.05
N VAL A 27 8.74 13.04 15.68
CA VAL A 27 7.54 12.49 15.04
C VAL A 27 6.29 12.79 15.88
N ARG A 28 5.32 13.46 15.28
CA ARG A 28 3.96 13.59 15.82
C ARG A 28 3.04 12.68 15.01
N VAL A 29 2.39 11.74 15.67
CA VAL A 29 1.41 10.82 15.05
C VAL A 29 0.01 11.37 15.22
N LEU A 30 -0.74 11.51 14.13
CA LEU A 30 -2.17 11.79 14.12
C LEU A 30 -2.93 10.54 13.64
N ASP A 31 -3.82 9.99 14.49
CA ASP A 31 -4.60 8.81 14.14
C ASP A 31 -5.98 8.83 14.82
N ALA A 32 -7.02 8.48 14.09
CA ALA A 32 -8.39 8.44 14.59
C ALA A 32 -8.66 7.22 15.47
N LEU A 33 -7.83 6.19 15.40
CA LEU A 33 -8.03 4.88 16.03
C LEU A 33 -9.41 4.31 15.72
N LEU A 34 -9.75 4.24 14.41
CA LEU A 34 -11.03 3.72 13.97
C LEU A 34 -11.25 2.28 14.47
N PRO A 35 -12.43 1.94 15.02
CA PRO A 35 -12.67 0.62 15.64
C PRO A 35 -12.46 -0.56 14.69
N ALA A 36 -12.71 -0.38 13.39
CA ALA A 36 -12.51 -1.41 12.38
C ALA A 36 -11.02 -1.83 12.24
N VAL A 37 -10.08 -0.95 12.59
CA VAL A 37 -8.63 -1.19 12.53
C VAL A 37 -8.01 -1.32 13.91
N HIS A 38 -8.57 -0.62 14.90
CA HIS A 38 -8.12 -0.57 16.29
C HIS A 38 -9.26 -0.96 17.26
N PRO A 39 -9.56 -2.27 17.40
CA PRO A 39 -10.68 -2.71 18.24
C PRO A 39 -10.61 -2.21 19.68
N THR A 40 -9.42 -2.07 20.22
CA THR A 40 -9.18 -1.56 21.61
C THR A 40 -9.23 -0.04 21.70
N ARG A 41 -9.24 0.67 20.58
CA ARG A 41 -9.10 2.14 20.50
C ARG A 41 -7.90 2.71 21.24
N LYS A 42 -6.85 1.90 21.42
CA LYS A 42 -5.58 2.31 22.02
C LYS A 42 -4.51 2.36 20.94
N PRO A 43 -3.61 3.34 20.97
CA PRO A 43 -2.47 3.36 20.06
C PRO A 43 -1.54 2.17 20.38
N PRO A 44 -0.79 1.67 19.38
CA PRO A 44 0.31 0.75 19.63
C PRO A 44 1.40 1.45 20.46
N PRO A 45 2.31 0.71 21.08
CA PRO A 45 3.51 1.30 21.64
C PRO A 45 4.33 1.96 20.53
N PHE A 46 4.74 3.19 20.77
CA PHE A 46 5.65 3.93 19.89
C PHE A 46 7.05 4.01 20.52
N PRO A 47 8.10 4.26 19.71
CA PRO A 47 9.41 4.64 20.24
C PRO A 47 9.33 5.87 21.15
N ASP A 48 10.31 6.00 22.07
CA ASP A 48 10.41 7.16 22.94
C ASP A 48 10.51 8.46 22.13
N GLY A 49 9.83 9.51 22.59
CA GLY A 49 9.83 10.82 21.94
C GLY A 49 8.78 10.98 20.81
N VAL A 50 8.02 9.95 20.48
CA VAL A 50 6.88 10.10 19.57
C VAL A 50 5.70 10.72 20.31
N GLU A 51 5.22 11.87 19.80
CA GLU A 51 4.00 12.51 20.28
C GLU A 51 2.78 11.85 19.60
N PHE A 52 1.78 11.44 20.38
CA PHE A 52 0.54 10.88 19.85
C PHE A 52 -0.63 11.85 20.04
N VAL A 53 -1.29 12.19 18.93
CA VAL A 53 -2.52 12.99 18.88
C VAL A 53 -3.64 12.11 18.35
N ARG A 54 -4.68 11.94 19.14
CA ARG A 54 -5.89 11.26 18.68
C ARG A 54 -6.76 12.24 17.91
N GLY A 55 -6.98 11.99 16.62
CA GLY A 55 -7.80 12.87 15.78
C GLY A 55 -8.02 12.31 14.38
N ASP A 56 -9.03 12.86 13.72
CA ASP A 56 -9.42 12.47 12.36
C ASP A 56 -8.87 13.49 11.35
N VAL A 57 -8.26 13.02 10.27
CA VAL A 57 -7.73 13.88 9.20
C VAL A 57 -8.84 14.68 8.47
N ARG A 58 -10.10 14.30 8.67
CA ARG A 58 -11.27 15.02 8.14
C ARG A 58 -11.64 16.24 8.98
N ASP A 59 -11.13 16.35 10.20
CA ASP A 59 -11.38 17.48 11.09
C ASP A 59 -10.29 18.55 10.91
N ALA A 60 -10.64 19.65 10.25
CA ALA A 60 -9.72 20.71 9.93
C ALA A 60 -9.06 21.34 11.17
N ALA A 61 -9.81 21.53 12.28
CA ALA A 61 -9.26 22.11 13.48
C ALA A 61 -8.21 21.20 14.14
N THR A 62 -8.47 19.89 14.16
CA THR A 62 -7.52 18.89 14.64
C THR A 62 -6.27 18.84 13.78
N VAL A 63 -6.43 18.90 12.45
CA VAL A 63 -5.29 18.89 11.51
C VAL A 63 -4.46 20.17 11.65
N ASP A 64 -5.10 21.35 11.71
CA ASP A 64 -4.39 22.63 11.92
C ASP A 64 -3.56 22.60 13.21
N ALA A 65 -4.12 22.11 14.32
CA ALA A 65 -3.40 21.98 15.58
C ALA A 65 -2.25 20.95 15.50
N ALA A 66 -2.44 19.84 14.78
CA ALA A 66 -1.41 18.81 14.62
C ALA A 66 -0.22 19.28 13.76
N LEU A 67 -0.40 20.28 12.91
CA LEU A 67 0.65 20.86 12.06
C LEU A 67 1.50 21.92 12.75
N ASP A 68 1.17 22.33 13.97
CA ASP A 68 1.96 23.34 14.69
C ASP A 68 3.40 22.87 14.94
N GLY A 69 4.38 23.65 14.46
CA GLY A 69 5.81 23.33 14.56
C GLY A 69 6.30 22.22 13.61
N VAL A 70 5.47 21.73 12.70
CA VAL A 70 5.81 20.67 11.74
C VAL A 70 6.51 21.24 10.51
N SER A 71 7.52 20.54 9.98
CA SER A 71 8.26 20.93 8.77
C SER A 71 7.94 20.06 7.55
N ALA A 72 7.43 18.83 7.75
CA ALA A 72 7.09 17.89 6.70
C ALA A 72 5.95 16.96 7.11
N VAL A 73 5.21 16.43 6.15
CA VAL A 73 4.11 15.49 6.39
C VAL A 73 4.38 14.15 5.72
N CYS A 74 4.17 13.07 6.45
CA CYS A 74 4.07 11.71 5.93
C CYS A 74 2.61 11.24 6.06
N HIS A 75 1.89 11.17 4.95
CA HIS A 75 0.45 10.90 4.95
C HIS A 75 0.17 9.42 4.69
N GLN A 76 -0.05 8.65 5.79
CA GLN A 76 -0.40 7.22 5.75
C GLN A 76 -1.88 6.98 6.06
N ALA A 77 -2.61 7.97 6.60
CA ALA A 77 -4.01 7.80 6.96
C ALA A 77 -4.84 7.51 5.71
N ALA A 78 -5.48 6.35 5.70
CA ALA A 78 -6.38 5.94 4.64
C ALA A 78 -7.27 4.79 5.11
N MET A 79 -8.47 4.70 4.57
CA MET A 79 -9.25 3.48 4.55
C MET A 79 -8.71 2.59 3.43
N VAL A 80 -8.41 1.32 3.73
CA VAL A 80 -7.73 0.39 2.81
C VAL A 80 -8.54 -0.90 2.61
N GLY A 81 -8.21 -1.68 1.57
CA GLY A 81 -8.89 -2.94 1.23
C GLY A 81 -9.98 -2.77 0.19
N LEU A 82 -10.61 -3.88 -0.21
CA LEU A 82 -11.62 -3.87 -1.29
C LEU A 82 -13.02 -3.42 -0.83
N GLY A 83 -13.23 -3.27 0.50
CA GLY A 83 -14.55 -3.07 1.07
C GLY A 83 -15.39 -4.36 1.10
N LEU A 84 -16.60 -4.27 1.63
CA LEU A 84 -17.58 -5.36 1.64
C LEU A 84 -18.51 -5.24 0.43
N ASP A 85 -19.00 -4.03 0.17
CA ASP A 85 -19.88 -3.71 -0.95
C ASP A 85 -19.76 -2.21 -1.32
N PHE A 86 -20.63 -1.72 -2.19
CA PHE A 86 -20.57 -0.34 -2.66
C PHE A 86 -21.08 0.68 -1.62
N ASP A 87 -21.75 0.23 -0.56
CA ASP A 87 -22.21 1.10 0.53
C ASP A 87 -21.03 1.64 1.36
N ASP A 88 -19.85 1.01 1.28
CA ASP A 88 -18.60 1.49 1.87
C ASP A 88 -18.01 2.71 1.11
N ALA A 89 -18.46 3.01 -0.11
CA ALA A 89 -17.87 4.05 -0.96
C ALA A 89 -17.82 5.45 -0.30
N PRO A 90 -18.83 5.92 0.43
CA PRO A 90 -18.78 7.20 1.14
C PRO A 90 -17.68 7.26 2.20
N ASP A 91 -17.41 6.15 2.90
CA ASP A 91 -16.38 6.08 3.92
C ASP A 91 -14.98 6.12 3.30
N TYR A 92 -14.76 5.42 2.17
CA TYR A 92 -13.52 5.51 1.40
C TYR A 92 -13.28 6.94 0.90
N ALA A 93 -14.24 7.56 0.25
CA ALA A 93 -14.15 8.93 -0.25
C ALA A 93 -13.96 9.93 0.90
N GLY A 94 -14.66 9.74 2.02
CA GLY A 94 -14.51 10.57 3.21
C GLY A 94 -13.11 10.48 3.80
N CYS A 95 -12.62 9.29 4.07
CA CYS A 95 -11.30 9.11 4.69
C CYS A 95 -10.15 9.49 3.74
N ASN A 96 -10.21 9.03 2.49
CA ASN A 96 -9.09 9.15 1.56
C ASN A 96 -9.13 10.51 0.84
N ASP A 97 -10.21 10.86 0.18
CA ASP A 97 -10.25 12.06 -0.66
C ASP A 97 -10.47 13.32 0.19
N LEU A 98 -11.53 13.36 1.01
CA LEU A 98 -11.80 14.51 1.86
C LEU A 98 -10.70 14.71 2.91
N GLY A 99 -10.25 13.63 3.57
CA GLY A 99 -9.16 13.71 4.55
C GLY A 99 -7.88 14.27 3.95
N THR A 100 -7.50 13.82 2.74
CA THR A 100 -6.35 14.36 2.02
C THR A 100 -6.57 15.84 1.64
N ALA A 101 -7.75 16.21 1.14
CA ALA A 101 -8.04 17.59 0.79
C ALA A 101 -7.97 18.54 2.00
N VAL A 102 -8.48 18.11 3.16
CA VAL A 102 -8.40 18.87 4.42
C VAL A 102 -6.93 19.04 4.84
N LEU A 103 -6.13 17.96 4.79
CA LEU A 103 -4.70 18.01 5.12
C LEU A 103 -3.95 18.96 4.20
N LEU A 104 -4.13 18.87 2.89
CA LEU A 104 -3.45 19.73 1.91
C LEU A 104 -3.81 21.21 2.08
N ALA A 105 -5.08 21.49 2.38
CA ALA A 105 -5.52 22.86 2.68
C ALA A 105 -4.88 23.41 3.96
N ALA A 106 -4.75 22.60 4.99
CA ALA A 106 -4.08 22.96 6.24
C ALA A 106 -2.57 23.16 6.04
N MET A 107 -1.90 22.27 5.30
CA MET A 107 -0.49 22.43 4.91
C MET A 107 -0.23 23.73 4.16
N ALA A 108 -1.13 24.10 3.24
CA ALA A 108 -1.02 25.38 2.50
C ALA A 108 -1.15 26.61 3.43
N ARG A 109 -2.06 26.55 4.44
CA ARG A 109 -2.20 27.62 5.43
C ARG A 109 -0.99 27.75 6.36
N ALA A 110 -0.41 26.60 6.73
CA ALA A 110 0.74 26.51 7.64
C ALA A 110 2.10 26.67 6.92
N ASP A 111 2.11 26.89 5.61
CA ASP A 111 3.31 26.99 4.77
C ASP A 111 4.26 25.78 4.89
N ILE A 112 3.68 24.57 4.99
CA ILE A 112 4.42 23.30 5.08
C ILE A 112 4.54 22.71 3.66
N PRO A 113 5.76 22.72 3.05
CA PRO A 113 5.87 22.42 1.61
C PRO A 113 6.13 20.97 1.27
N GLN A 114 6.37 20.06 2.23
CA GLN A 114 6.86 18.72 1.97
C GLN A 114 5.83 17.65 2.33
N LEU A 115 5.50 16.78 1.36
CA LEU A 115 4.56 15.69 1.53
C LEU A 115 5.08 14.38 0.95
N ALA A 116 5.31 13.37 1.80
CA ALA A 116 5.37 11.97 1.40
C ALA A 116 3.98 11.35 1.51
N LEU A 117 3.43 10.86 0.39
CA LEU A 117 2.07 10.34 0.29
C LEU A 117 2.09 8.81 0.10
N ALA A 118 1.37 8.09 0.94
CA ALA A 118 1.12 6.66 0.73
C ALA A 118 0.19 6.44 -0.47
N GLY A 119 0.75 6.03 -1.59
CA GLY A 119 0.06 5.55 -2.77
C GLY A 119 -0.13 4.02 -2.73
N SER A 120 -0.61 3.44 -3.82
CA SER A 120 -0.85 2.00 -3.92
C SER A 120 -0.75 1.49 -5.35
N MET A 121 -0.28 0.26 -5.54
CA MET A 121 -0.29 -0.45 -6.82
C MET A 121 -1.68 -0.63 -7.41
N VAL A 122 -2.72 -0.57 -6.58
CA VAL A 122 -4.12 -0.79 -7.03
C VAL A 122 -4.56 0.21 -8.09
N VAL A 123 -3.88 1.35 -8.20
CA VAL A 123 -4.16 2.37 -9.24
C VAL A 123 -3.92 1.85 -10.66
N TYR A 124 -3.09 0.82 -10.83
CA TYR A 124 -2.77 0.26 -12.14
C TYR A 124 -3.81 -0.75 -12.68
N GLY A 125 -4.72 -1.22 -11.84
CA GLY A 125 -5.63 -2.30 -12.23
C GLY A 125 -4.91 -3.61 -12.51
N GLU A 126 -5.12 -4.20 -13.71
CA GLU A 126 -4.55 -5.51 -14.09
C GLU A 126 -3.03 -5.48 -14.40
N GLY A 127 -2.33 -4.42 -14.19
CA GLY A 127 -0.90 -4.37 -14.47
C GLY A 127 -0.57 -4.32 -15.98
N ARG A 128 0.66 -4.69 -16.34
CA ARG A 128 1.16 -4.59 -17.72
C ARG A 128 1.20 -5.95 -18.41
N TYR A 129 0.64 -6.00 -19.60
CA TYR A 129 0.59 -7.23 -20.42
C TYR A 129 1.02 -6.97 -21.85
N ARG A 130 1.54 -8.02 -22.49
CA ARG A 130 1.96 -7.99 -23.88
C ARG A 130 1.33 -9.15 -24.66
N CYS A 131 0.74 -8.79 -25.79
CA CYS A 131 0.30 -9.74 -26.82
C CYS A 131 1.42 -9.95 -27.83
N PRO A 132 1.66 -11.17 -28.33
CA PRO A 132 2.65 -11.39 -29.38
C PRO A 132 2.37 -10.61 -30.66
N ASP A 133 1.08 -10.42 -31.01
CA ASP A 133 0.68 -9.78 -32.27
C ASP A 133 0.39 -8.27 -32.12
N HIS A 134 -0.02 -7.80 -30.93
CA HIS A 134 -0.48 -6.43 -30.70
C HIS A 134 0.43 -5.60 -29.79
N GLY A 135 1.54 -6.18 -29.31
CA GLY A 135 2.43 -5.50 -28.37
C GLY A 135 1.79 -5.28 -26.99
N ASP A 136 2.05 -4.13 -26.37
CA ASP A 136 1.51 -3.82 -25.04
C ASP A 136 0.00 -3.55 -25.14
N VAL A 137 -0.77 -4.26 -24.31
CA VAL A 137 -2.23 -4.17 -24.24
C VAL A 137 -2.71 -4.11 -22.79
N ALA A 138 -3.81 -3.41 -22.56
CA ALA A 138 -4.53 -3.42 -21.29
C ALA A 138 -5.69 -4.42 -21.40
N PRO A 139 -5.65 -5.56 -20.69
CA PRO A 139 -6.77 -6.49 -20.68
C PRO A 139 -7.96 -5.88 -19.96
N GLY A 140 -9.16 -6.16 -20.44
CA GLY A 140 -10.40 -5.79 -19.77
C GLY A 140 -10.61 -6.59 -18.47
N PRO A 141 -11.71 -6.31 -17.74
CA PRO A 141 -12.11 -7.12 -16.59
C PRO A 141 -12.26 -8.59 -16.95
N ARG A 142 -11.81 -9.49 -16.07
CA ARG A 142 -11.94 -10.93 -16.28
C ARG A 142 -13.43 -11.33 -16.21
N ARG A 143 -13.88 -12.14 -17.14
CA ARG A 143 -15.29 -12.52 -17.25
C ARG A 143 -15.63 -13.68 -16.30
N PRO A 144 -16.75 -13.65 -15.57
CA PRO A 144 -17.16 -14.75 -14.69
C PRO A 144 -17.16 -16.12 -15.39
N ALA A 145 -17.67 -16.21 -16.61
CA ALA A 145 -17.71 -17.46 -17.38
C ALA A 145 -16.31 -18.06 -17.68
N ASP A 146 -15.26 -17.22 -17.80
CA ASP A 146 -13.89 -17.69 -17.95
C ASP A 146 -13.33 -18.20 -16.62
N LEU A 147 -13.59 -17.46 -15.53
CA LEU A 147 -13.18 -17.83 -14.18
C LEU A 147 -13.85 -19.13 -13.71
N ASP A 148 -15.17 -19.31 -13.97
CA ASP A 148 -15.92 -20.54 -13.68
C ASP A 148 -15.37 -21.74 -14.45
N ALA A 149 -14.83 -21.49 -15.64
CA ALA A 149 -14.20 -22.53 -16.48
C ALA A 149 -12.71 -22.76 -16.12
N GLY A 150 -12.18 -22.13 -15.06
CA GLY A 150 -10.78 -22.25 -14.66
C GLY A 150 -9.79 -21.51 -15.59
N ARG A 151 -10.28 -20.63 -16.45
CA ARG A 151 -9.45 -19.80 -17.32
C ARG A 151 -9.15 -18.48 -16.62
N PHE A 152 -8.08 -18.46 -15.84
CA PHE A 152 -7.74 -17.33 -14.98
C PHE A 152 -6.90 -16.26 -15.69
N GLU A 153 -6.16 -16.62 -16.75
CA GLU A 153 -5.36 -15.64 -17.49
C GLU A 153 -6.24 -14.73 -18.38
N PRO A 154 -6.04 -13.40 -18.34
CA PRO A 154 -6.78 -12.51 -19.20
C PRO A 154 -6.33 -12.69 -20.67
N PRO A 155 -7.28 -12.80 -21.62
CA PRO A 155 -6.95 -12.88 -23.03
C PRO A 155 -6.68 -11.49 -23.61
N CYS A 156 -5.97 -11.46 -24.75
CA CYS A 156 -5.81 -10.24 -25.54
C CYS A 156 -7.18 -9.68 -25.97
N PRO A 157 -7.48 -8.40 -25.72
CA PRO A 157 -8.77 -7.82 -26.07
C PRO A 157 -9.01 -7.73 -27.60
N HIS A 158 -7.95 -7.85 -28.41
CA HIS A 158 -8.02 -7.72 -29.87
C HIS A 158 -8.14 -9.06 -30.59
N CYS A 159 -7.35 -10.07 -30.18
CA CYS A 159 -7.30 -11.36 -30.89
C CYS A 159 -7.60 -12.57 -30.00
N GLY A 160 -7.80 -12.40 -28.70
CA GLY A 160 -8.05 -13.50 -27.77
C GLY A 160 -6.83 -14.36 -27.42
N ALA A 161 -5.63 -14.04 -27.95
CA ALA A 161 -4.40 -14.79 -27.66
C ALA A 161 -4.02 -14.67 -26.18
N ALA A 162 -3.25 -15.64 -25.67
CA ALA A 162 -2.67 -15.58 -24.33
C ALA A 162 -1.72 -14.39 -24.21
N LEU A 163 -1.78 -13.69 -23.07
CA LEU A 163 -0.94 -12.55 -22.75
C LEU A 163 0.21 -12.97 -21.84
N THR A 164 1.34 -12.25 -21.98
CA THR A 164 2.47 -12.35 -21.05
C THR A 164 2.44 -11.13 -20.11
N SER A 165 2.47 -11.36 -18.80
CA SER A 165 2.56 -10.29 -17.81
C SER A 165 3.98 -9.75 -17.69
N HIS A 166 4.11 -8.42 -17.52
CA HIS A 166 5.37 -7.71 -17.34
C HIS A 166 5.37 -6.87 -16.07
N LEU A 167 6.55 -6.41 -15.65
CA LEU A 167 6.66 -5.44 -14.56
C LEU A 167 5.98 -4.11 -14.96
N VAL A 168 5.30 -3.50 -13.99
CA VAL A 168 4.61 -2.22 -14.17
C VAL A 168 5.52 -1.12 -13.66
N ASP A 169 5.88 -0.19 -14.52
CA ASP A 169 6.56 1.04 -14.15
C ASP A 169 5.54 2.18 -13.90
N GLU A 170 6.01 3.30 -13.37
CA GLU A 170 5.14 4.43 -12.99
C GLU A 170 4.61 5.24 -14.18
N THR A 171 5.02 4.91 -15.40
CA THR A 171 4.47 5.50 -16.65
C THR A 171 3.22 4.78 -17.14
N ALA A 172 2.93 3.60 -16.57
CA ALA A 172 1.71 2.87 -16.92
C ALA A 172 0.46 3.70 -16.60
N ALA A 173 -0.48 3.73 -17.53
CA ALA A 173 -1.73 4.44 -17.35
C ALA A 173 -2.53 3.84 -16.18
N PRO A 174 -3.01 4.64 -15.22
CA PRO A 174 -3.87 4.15 -14.17
C PRO A 174 -5.21 3.63 -14.70
N ASP A 175 -5.68 2.52 -14.12
CA ASP A 175 -6.98 1.92 -14.43
C ASP A 175 -7.62 1.35 -13.15
N PRO A 176 -8.06 2.21 -12.21
CA PRO A 176 -8.57 1.80 -10.91
C PRO A 176 -9.84 0.94 -11.06
N ARG A 177 -9.86 -0.26 -10.47
CA ARG A 177 -10.92 -1.27 -10.65
C ARG A 177 -11.93 -1.35 -9.50
N ASN A 178 -11.73 -0.59 -8.44
CA ASN A 178 -12.62 -0.52 -7.27
C ASN A 178 -12.55 0.85 -6.61
N VAL A 179 -13.45 1.10 -5.63
CA VAL A 179 -13.55 2.39 -4.92
C VAL A 179 -12.23 2.75 -4.24
N TYR A 180 -11.60 1.81 -3.55
CA TYR A 180 -10.30 2.05 -2.90
C TYR A 180 -9.23 2.50 -3.91
N ALA A 181 -9.13 1.82 -5.04
CA ALA A 181 -8.17 2.19 -6.10
C ALA A 181 -8.47 3.60 -6.66
N ALA A 182 -9.74 3.92 -6.86
CA ALA A 182 -10.17 5.23 -7.33
C ALA A 182 -9.78 6.34 -6.34
N THR A 183 -10.03 6.15 -5.04
CA THR A 183 -9.65 7.13 -4.01
C THR A 183 -8.13 7.25 -3.87
N LYS A 184 -7.35 6.17 -4.01
CA LYS A 184 -5.89 6.25 -4.00
C LYS A 184 -5.35 7.06 -5.18
N LEU A 185 -5.94 6.94 -6.35
CA LEU A 185 -5.60 7.77 -7.50
C LEU A 185 -6.03 9.24 -7.30
N ALA A 186 -7.20 9.47 -6.71
CA ALA A 186 -7.68 10.82 -6.39
C ALA A 186 -6.74 11.53 -5.40
N GLN A 187 -6.20 10.84 -4.40
CA GLN A 187 -5.17 11.41 -3.49
C GLN A 187 -3.93 11.89 -4.27
N GLU A 188 -3.42 11.12 -5.24
CA GLU A 188 -2.31 11.54 -6.08
C GLU A 188 -2.65 12.79 -6.90
N HIS A 189 -3.86 12.86 -7.48
CA HIS A 189 -4.31 14.03 -8.24
C HIS A 189 -4.47 15.27 -7.38
N LEU A 190 -5.05 15.15 -6.19
CA LEU A 190 -5.17 16.25 -5.23
C LEU A 190 -3.79 16.77 -4.82
N ALA A 191 -2.86 15.88 -4.47
CA ALA A 191 -1.51 16.25 -4.08
C ALA A 191 -0.72 16.90 -5.23
N SER A 192 -0.88 16.41 -6.47
CA SER A 192 -0.28 17.01 -7.67
C SER A 192 -0.82 18.42 -7.94
N ALA A 193 -2.15 18.61 -7.82
CA ALA A 193 -2.78 19.92 -7.98
C ALA A 193 -2.31 20.91 -6.89
N TRP A 194 -2.23 20.46 -5.64
CA TRP A 194 -1.72 21.24 -4.51
C TRP A 194 -0.26 21.66 -4.73
N ALA A 195 0.62 20.72 -5.15
CA ALA A 195 2.02 21.03 -5.41
C ALA A 195 2.16 22.15 -6.46
N ARG A 196 1.41 22.08 -7.57
CA ARG A 196 1.42 23.10 -8.62
C ARG A 196 0.91 24.46 -8.15
N ALA A 197 -0.14 24.46 -7.33
CA ALA A 197 -0.79 25.69 -6.88
C ALA A 197 0.00 26.44 -5.79
N THR A 198 0.69 25.70 -4.91
CA THR A 198 1.36 26.27 -3.72
C THR A 198 2.88 26.30 -3.81
N GLY A 199 3.47 25.60 -4.81
CA GLY A 199 4.92 25.36 -4.83
C GLY A 199 5.35 24.24 -3.87
N GLY A 200 4.43 23.48 -3.32
CA GLY A 200 4.70 22.31 -2.50
C GLY A 200 5.46 21.22 -3.27
N ARG A 201 6.02 20.28 -2.54
CA ARG A 201 6.80 19.15 -3.08
C ARG A 201 6.20 17.84 -2.60
N VAL A 202 5.93 16.93 -3.52
CA VAL A 202 5.25 15.67 -3.23
C VAL A 202 6.01 14.50 -3.82
N ILE A 203 6.21 13.47 -3.01
CA ILE A 203 6.55 12.13 -3.45
C ILE A 203 5.41 11.19 -3.06
N ALA A 204 4.80 10.55 -4.05
CA ALA A 204 3.78 9.53 -3.84
C ALA A 204 4.40 8.13 -4.02
N LEU A 205 4.29 7.29 -2.99
CA LEU A 205 4.88 5.97 -2.93
C LEU A 205 3.80 4.91 -3.17
N ARG A 206 3.77 4.30 -4.36
CA ARG A 206 2.82 3.24 -4.72
C ARG A 206 3.29 1.92 -4.13
N TYR A 207 2.82 1.60 -2.93
CA TYR A 207 3.17 0.36 -2.25
C TYR A 207 2.60 -0.85 -3.00
N HIS A 208 3.44 -1.87 -3.20
CA HIS A 208 3.01 -3.18 -3.64
C HIS A 208 2.53 -4.02 -2.44
N ASN A 209 2.56 -5.34 -2.49
CA ASN A 209 2.01 -6.18 -1.42
C ASN A 209 2.87 -6.13 -0.15
N VAL A 210 2.53 -5.22 0.77
CA VAL A 210 3.27 -5.05 2.03
C VAL A 210 2.93 -6.16 3.01
N TYR A 211 3.94 -6.74 3.65
CA TYR A 211 3.81 -7.74 4.70
C TYR A 211 4.84 -7.54 5.81
N GLY A 212 4.66 -8.18 6.95
CA GLY A 212 5.65 -8.17 8.03
C GLY A 212 5.03 -8.16 9.43
N PRO A 213 5.88 -8.02 10.47
CA PRO A 213 5.46 -7.97 11.87
C PRO A 213 4.37 -6.91 12.13
N ASN A 214 3.46 -7.22 13.05
CA ASN A 214 2.32 -6.36 13.42
C ASN A 214 1.29 -6.11 12.29
N MET A 215 1.29 -6.93 11.24
CA MET A 215 0.21 -6.88 10.25
C MET A 215 -1.14 -7.21 10.93
N PRO A 216 -2.26 -6.55 10.57
CA PRO A 216 -3.56 -6.81 11.19
C PRO A 216 -3.98 -8.27 11.01
N ARG A 217 -4.59 -8.85 12.05
CA ARG A 217 -5.11 -10.21 12.00
C ARG A 217 -6.48 -10.21 11.32
N ASP A 218 -6.66 -11.10 10.32
CA ASP A 218 -7.94 -11.63 9.82
C ASP A 218 -9.09 -10.59 9.71
N THR A 219 -8.77 -9.39 9.20
CA THR A 219 -9.77 -8.36 8.96
C THR A 219 -10.20 -8.37 7.50
N PRO A 220 -11.41 -7.90 7.15
CA PRO A 220 -11.85 -7.76 5.75
C PRO A 220 -10.90 -6.88 4.91
N TYR A 221 -10.14 -6.04 5.58
CA TYR A 221 -9.16 -5.11 4.99
C TYR A 221 -7.73 -5.67 4.99
N ALA A 222 -7.53 -6.89 5.53
CA ALA A 222 -6.21 -7.52 5.56
C ALA A 222 -5.82 -8.04 4.18
N GLY A 223 -4.57 -7.84 3.80
CA GLY A 223 -4.00 -8.44 2.61
C GLY A 223 -3.85 -9.96 2.73
N VAL A 224 -3.68 -10.65 1.60
CA VAL A 224 -3.58 -12.12 1.52
C VAL A 224 -2.54 -12.72 2.47
N ALA A 225 -1.43 -12.02 2.71
CA ALA A 225 -0.38 -12.44 3.64
C ALA A 225 -0.92 -12.61 5.08
N SER A 226 -1.73 -11.67 5.55
CA SER A 226 -2.34 -11.73 6.87
C SER A 226 -3.36 -12.87 6.98
N ILE A 227 -4.17 -13.10 5.93
CA ILE A 227 -5.15 -14.19 5.89
C ILE A 227 -4.43 -15.54 6.04
N PHE A 228 -3.37 -15.76 5.26
CA PHE A 228 -2.60 -17.01 5.34
C PHE A 228 -1.91 -17.17 6.70
N ARG A 229 -1.27 -16.11 7.19
CA ARG A 229 -0.61 -16.14 8.51
C ARG A 229 -1.61 -16.39 9.65
N SER A 230 -2.82 -15.81 9.56
CA SER A 230 -3.89 -16.01 10.54
C SER A 230 -4.43 -17.45 10.50
N ALA A 231 -4.61 -18.04 9.31
CA ALA A 231 -5.01 -19.44 9.17
C ALA A 231 -3.97 -20.38 9.81
N LEU A 232 -2.69 -20.20 9.49
CA LEU A 232 -1.60 -20.98 10.07
C LEU A 232 -1.52 -20.83 11.60
N ALA A 233 -1.80 -19.64 12.15
CA ALA A 233 -1.86 -19.45 13.60
C ALA A 233 -2.97 -20.24 14.29
N ARG A 234 -4.02 -20.62 13.54
CA ARG A 234 -5.10 -21.51 14.01
C ARG A 234 -4.85 -22.99 13.69
N GLY A 235 -3.72 -23.34 13.08
CA GLY A 235 -3.44 -24.70 12.60
C GLY A 235 -4.22 -25.08 11.33
N GLU A 236 -4.75 -24.09 10.61
CA GLU A 236 -5.54 -24.29 9.39
C GLU A 236 -4.68 -24.10 8.13
N ALA A 237 -4.96 -24.87 7.07
CA ALA A 237 -4.29 -24.75 5.79
C ALA A 237 -4.67 -23.42 5.09
N PRO A 238 -3.68 -22.65 4.58
CA PRO A 238 -3.95 -21.48 3.75
C PRO A 238 -4.80 -21.85 2.53
N GLN A 239 -5.90 -21.12 2.30
CA GLN A 239 -6.79 -21.35 1.17
C GLN A 239 -6.37 -20.47 0.00
N VAL A 240 -5.73 -21.06 -0.99
CA VAL A 240 -5.23 -20.38 -2.17
C VAL A 240 -6.33 -20.34 -3.25
N PHE A 241 -6.67 -19.15 -3.69
CA PHE A 241 -7.71 -18.95 -4.72
C PHE A 241 -7.14 -19.15 -6.12
N GLU A 242 -8.05 -19.37 -7.07
CA GLU A 242 -7.76 -19.71 -8.45
C GLU A 242 -6.82 -20.94 -8.50
N ASP A 243 -5.77 -20.87 -9.31
CA ASP A 243 -4.70 -21.87 -9.38
C ASP A 243 -3.46 -21.50 -8.55
N GLY A 244 -3.51 -20.37 -7.83
CA GLY A 244 -2.40 -19.85 -7.05
C GLY A 244 -1.30 -19.15 -7.85
N ALA A 245 -1.41 -19.09 -9.18
CA ALA A 245 -0.37 -18.52 -10.05
C ALA A 245 -0.46 -16.99 -10.20
N GLN A 246 -1.32 -16.30 -9.45
CA GLN A 246 -1.38 -14.84 -9.43
C GLN A 246 -0.02 -14.27 -8.99
N ARG A 247 0.58 -13.41 -9.81
CA ARG A 247 1.90 -12.82 -9.57
C ARG A 247 1.78 -11.52 -8.80
N ARG A 248 2.64 -11.37 -7.78
CA ARG A 248 2.75 -10.19 -6.94
C ARG A 248 4.20 -9.85 -6.67
N ASP A 249 4.44 -8.63 -6.24
CA ASP A 249 5.67 -8.20 -5.58
C ASP A 249 5.37 -8.02 -4.09
N PHE A 250 6.00 -8.85 -3.25
CA PHE A 250 5.84 -8.78 -1.80
C PHE A 250 7.01 -8.02 -1.21
N VAL A 251 6.71 -6.89 -0.57
CA VAL A 251 7.71 -6.00 0.04
C VAL A 251 7.54 -5.98 1.56
N HIS A 252 8.67 -6.10 2.27
CA HIS A 252 8.65 -6.10 3.73
C HIS A 252 8.32 -4.69 4.27
N VAL A 253 7.59 -4.62 5.39
CA VAL A 253 7.14 -3.35 5.98
C VAL A 253 8.29 -2.44 6.39
N ALA A 254 9.42 -3.00 6.81
CA ALA A 254 10.62 -2.21 7.12
C ALA A 254 11.22 -1.55 5.87
N ASP A 255 11.18 -2.23 4.72
CA ASP A 255 11.63 -1.66 3.45
C ASP A 255 10.68 -0.55 2.97
N VAL A 256 9.38 -0.70 3.21
CA VAL A 256 8.40 0.38 2.96
C VAL A 256 8.66 1.57 3.87
N ALA A 257 8.98 1.34 5.15
CA ALA A 257 9.30 2.40 6.09
C ALA A 257 10.57 3.16 5.67
N SER A 258 11.62 2.45 5.23
CA SER A 258 12.84 3.08 4.71
C SER A 258 12.60 3.87 3.43
N ALA A 259 11.67 3.44 2.56
CA ALA A 259 11.29 4.20 1.36
C ALA A 259 10.60 5.53 1.72
N ASN A 260 9.79 5.57 2.78
CA ASN A 260 9.21 6.82 3.28
C ASN A 260 10.27 7.78 3.83
N LEU A 261 11.24 7.25 4.57
CA LEU A 261 12.37 8.05 5.05
C LEU A 261 13.18 8.63 3.88
N ALA A 262 13.50 7.81 2.87
CA ALA A 262 14.20 8.27 1.68
C ALA A 262 13.42 9.36 0.94
N ALA A 263 12.09 9.18 0.79
CA ALA A 263 11.23 10.17 0.15
C ALA A 263 11.22 11.51 0.90
N LEU A 264 11.07 11.50 2.23
CA LEU A 264 11.08 12.73 3.04
C LEU A 264 12.44 13.44 2.99
N THR A 265 13.53 12.68 2.97
CA THR A 265 14.88 13.24 2.86
C THR A 265 15.08 13.91 1.51
N ASP A 266 14.69 13.26 0.42
CA ASP A 266 14.84 13.76 -0.95
C ASP A 266 13.99 15.01 -1.23
N LEU A 267 12.81 15.13 -0.62
CA LEU A 267 11.91 16.27 -0.80
C LEU A 267 12.56 17.62 -0.45
N SER A 268 13.55 17.64 0.43
CA SER A 268 14.27 18.87 0.82
C SER A 268 14.98 19.52 -0.37
N ASP A 269 15.48 18.73 -1.29
CA ASP A 269 16.31 19.17 -2.42
C ASP A 269 15.51 19.37 -3.72
N ARG A 270 14.21 19.02 -3.71
CA ARG A 270 13.38 19.12 -4.91
C ARG A 270 12.88 20.55 -5.15
N PRO A 271 12.71 20.97 -6.42
CA PRO A 271 12.21 22.30 -6.75
C PRO A 271 10.74 22.48 -6.33
N PRO A 272 10.29 23.73 -6.11
CA PRO A 272 8.87 24.02 -5.88
C PRO A 272 7.99 23.48 -7.01
N GLY A 273 6.81 22.97 -6.64
CA GLY A 273 5.85 22.34 -7.58
C GLY A 273 6.20 20.90 -7.97
N HIS A 274 7.23 20.30 -7.34
CA HIS A 274 7.64 18.92 -7.63
C HIS A 274 6.53 17.92 -7.25
N PHE A 275 6.21 17.03 -8.19
CA PHE A 275 5.37 15.85 -7.96
C PHE A 275 5.97 14.63 -8.65
N ARG A 276 6.25 13.58 -7.91
CA ARG A 276 6.84 12.35 -8.43
C ARG A 276 6.22 11.12 -7.80
N THR A 277 5.98 10.10 -8.60
CA THR A 277 5.48 8.79 -8.14
C THR A 277 6.58 7.75 -8.21
N TYR A 278 6.60 6.82 -7.25
CA TYR A 278 7.53 5.68 -7.20
C TYR A 278 6.83 4.41 -6.80
N ASN A 279 7.12 3.30 -7.48
CA ASN A 279 6.74 1.98 -7.03
C ASN A 279 7.65 1.51 -5.89
N VAL A 280 7.05 1.09 -4.80
CA VAL A 280 7.76 0.47 -3.67
C VAL A 280 7.50 -1.02 -3.69
N GLY A 281 8.47 -1.77 -4.19
CA GLY A 281 8.44 -3.22 -4.30
C GLY A 281 9.83 -3.83 -4.09
N SER A 282 9.87 -5.12 -3.81
CA SER A 282 11.12 -5.86 -3.63
C SER A 282 11.89 -6.04 -4.95
N GLY A 283 11.19 -5.92 -6.08
CA GLY A 283 11.71 -6.22 -7.42
C GLY A 283 11.78 -7.71 -7.72
N THR A 284 11.21 -8.55 -6.85
CA THR A 284 11.15 -10.01 -7.04
C THR A 284 9.70 -10.46 -7.17
N VAL A 285 9.43 -11.18 -8.25
CA VAL A 285 8.09 -11.69 -8.53
C VAL A 285 7.88 -13.04 -7.86
N HIS A 286 6.80 -13.13 -7.08
CA HIS A 286 6.33 -14.38 -6.48
C HIS A 286 4.86 -14.59 -6.78
N THR A 287 4.42 -15.86 -6.78
CA THR A 287 3.00 -16.19 -6.86
C THR A 287 2.34 -16.18 -5.48
N ILE A 288 1.02 -16.15 -5.45
CA ILE A 288 0.26 -16.34 -4.21
C ILE A 288 0.54 -17.73 -3.62
N ALA A 289 0.71 -18.75 -4.47
CA ALA A 289 1.07 -20.10 -4.02
C ALA A 289 2.47 -20.14 -3.40
N ASP A 290 3.46 -19.43 -3.98
CA ASP A 290 4.82 -19.35 -3.40
C ASP A 290 4.78 -18.74 -1.99
N MET A 291 3.99 -17.67 -1.80
CA MET A 291 3.84 -17.06 -0.47
C MET A 291 3.17 -18.02 0.52
N ALA A 292 2.09 -18.67 0.11
CA ALA A 292 1.38 -19.62 0.97
C ALA A 292 2.29 -20.78 1.40
N GLY A 293 3.06 -21.33 0.45
CA GLY A 293 4.04 -22.38 0.71
C GLY A 293 5.15 -21.93 1.66
N ALA A 294 5.77 -20.80 1.37
CA ALA A 294 6.87 -20.26 2.20
C ALA A 294 6.42 -19.98 3.65
N LEU A 295 5.19 -19.47 3.84
CA LEU A 295 4.64 -19.27 5.19
C LEU A 295 4.32 -20.60 5.90
N ALA A 296 3.74 -21.57 5.19
CA ALA A 296 3.42 -22.88 5.75
C ALA A 296 4.68 -23.62 6.19
N ASP A 297 5.72 -23.64 5.34
CA ASP A 297 7.01 -24.25 5.62
C ASP A 297 7.69 -23.58 6.83
N ALA A 298 7.70 -22.24 6.86
CA ALA A 298 8.32 -21.48 7.94
C ALA A 298 7.56 -21.58 9.30
N ALA A 299 6.27 -21.85 9.26
CA ALA A 299 5.43 -22.06 10.44
C ALA A 299 5.34 -23.51 10.90
N ASP A 300 5.97 -24.45 10.19
CA ASP A 300 5.78 -25.90 10.36
C ASP A 300 4.29 -26.28 10.36
N GLY A 301 3.54 -25.63 9.47
CA GLY A 301 2.08 -25.71 9.40
C GLY A 301 1.57 -26.56 8.24
N PRO A 302 0.25 -26.72 8.13
CA PRO A 302 -0.37 -27.52 7.07
C PRO A 302 -0.12 -26.90 5.69
N ALA A 303 0.12 -27.76 4.69
CA ALA A 303 0.32 -27.34 3.31
C ALA A 303 -0.87 -26.56 2.76
N PRO A 304 -0.64 -25.53 1.92
CA PRO A 304 -1.70 -24.75 1.28
C PRO A 304 -2.64 -25.63 0.42
N VAL A 305 -3.90 -25.22 0.35
CA VAL A 305 -4.91 -25.88 -0.49
C VAL A 305 -5.34 -24.95 -1.60
N VAL A 306 -5.08 -25.34 -2.86
CA VAL A 306 -5.58 -24.64 -4.05
C VAL A 306 -7.05 -24.99 -4.25
N THR A 307 -7.92 -23.98 -4.24
CA THR A 307 -9.37 -24.16 -4.16
C THR A 307 -10.14 -24.02 -5.46
N GLY A 308 -9.53 -23.40 -6.47
CA GLY A 308 -10.23 -23.00 -7.71
C GLY A 308 -11.23 -21.85 -7.52
N ARG A 309 -11.55 -21.46 -6.28
CA ARG A 309 -12.44 -20.32 -6.01
C ARG A 309 -11.79 -19.02 -6.45
N TYR A 310 -12.57 -18.05 -6.84
CA TYR A 310 -12.09 -16.73 -7.21
C TYR A 310 -12.91 -15.63 -6.52
N ARG A 311 -12.37 -14.42 -6.52
CA ARG A 311 -13.10 -13.21 -6.15
C ARG A 311 -13.22 -12.33 -7.39
N LEU A 312 -14.44 -11.95 -7.75
CA LEU A 312 -14.66 -11.04 -8.87
C LEU A 312 -14.04 -9.68 -8.56
N GLY A 313 -13.33 -9.11 -9.53
CA GLY A 313 -12.62 -7.83 -9.36
C GLY A 313 -11.18 -7.94 -8.85
N ASP A 314 -10.73 -9.13 -8.40
CA ASP A 314 -9.30 -9.33 -8.11
C ASP A 314 -8.49 -9.29 -9.41
N VAL A 315 -7.32 -8.66 -9.37
CA VAL A 315 -6.40 -8.60 -10.50
C VAL A 315 -5.55 -9.88 -10.58
N ARG A 316 -5.27 -10.34 -11.82
CA ARG A 316 -4.48 -11.55 -12.02
C ARG A 316 -3.01 -11.33 -11.73
N HIS A 317 -2.36 -10.37 -12.38
CA HIS A 317 -0.94 -10.08 -12.17
C HIS A 317 -0.71 -8.59 -11.98
N ILE A 318 0.05 -8.26 -10.91
CA ILE A 318 0.59 -6.91 -10.71
C ILE A 318 1.92 -6.99 -9.98
N THR A 319 2.99 -6.56 -10.64
CA THR A 319 4.36 -6.69 -10.17
C THR A 319 5.14 -5.41 -10.45
N ALA A 320 5.90 -4.95 -9.46
CA ALA A 320 6.60 -3.67 -9.51
C ALA A 320 7.82 -3.67 -10.43
N ASP A 321 7.98 -2.63 -11.22
CA ASP A 321 9.29 -2.13 -11.61
C ASP A 321 9.63 -0.97 -10.65
N SER A 322 10.52 -1.21 -9.71
CA SER A 322 10.95 -0.21 -8.72
C SER A 322 12.32 0.42 -9.06
N ARG A 323 12.77 0.31 -10.31
CA ARG A 323 14.06 0.90 -10.74
C ARG A 323 14.12 2.40 -10.49
N ARG A 324 13.05 3.12 -10.79
CA ARG A 324 12.99 4.57 -10.59
C ARG A 324 13.30 4.96 -9.14
N LEU A 325 12.69 4.29 -8.16
CA LEU A 325 12.95 4.55 -6.75
C LEU A 325 14.42 4.28 -6.39
N ARG A 326 14.99 3.20 -6.92
CA ARG A 326 16.39 2.83 -6.67
C ARG A 326 17.37 3.82 -7.26
N GLU A 327 17.13 4.26 -8.48
CA GLU A 327 18.03 5.15 -9.22
C GLU A 327 17.93 6.60 -8.76
N GLU A 328 16.72 7.10 -8.45
CA GLU A 328 16.49 8.52 -8.15
C GLU A 328 16.62 8.84 -6.65
N LEU A 329 16.35 7.86 -5.74
CA LEU A 329 16.40 8.06 -4.29
C LEU A 329 17.46 7.18 -3.59
N ASP A 330 18.31 6.48 -4.34
CA ASP A 330 19.34 5.54 -3.80
C ASP A 330 18.77 4.55 -2.77
N TRP A 331 17.51 4.11 -2.99
CA TRP A 331 16.83 3.18 -2.10
C TRP A 331 16.95 1.75 -2.61
N GLN A 332 17.15 0.79 -1.68
CA GLN A 332 17.20 -0.63 -1.98
C GLN A 332 16.42 -1.41 -0.93
N PRO A 333 15.58 -2.40 -1.32
CA PRO A 333 14.99 -3.32 -0.35
C PRO A 333 16.09 -4.15 0.30
N GLN A 334 16.05 -4.29 1.62
CA GLN A 334 17.08 -4.99 2.40
C GLN A 334 16.64 -6.38 2.81
N ILE A 335 15.33 -6.64 2.85
CA ILE A 335 14.77 -7.89 3.36
C ILE A 335 14.32 -8.76 2.19
N SER A 336 15.04 -9.85 1.96
CA SER A 336 14.66 -10.82 0.93
C SER A 336 13.35 -11.53 1.30
N PHE A 337 12.62 -12.02 0.28
CA PHE A 337 11.38 -12.75 0.46
C PHE A 337 11.53 -13.92 1.45
N ALA A 338 12.57 -14.74 1.31
CA ALA A 338 12.79 -15.90 2.18
C ALA A 338 13.01 -15.50 3.65
N VAL A 339 13.82 -14.45 3.90
CA VAL A 339 14.05 -13.93 5.26
C VAL A 339 12.78 -13.36 5.85
N GLY A 340 12.10 -12.51 5.10
CA GLY A 340 10.87 -11.86 5.57
C GLY A 340 9.71 -12.84 5.81
N MET A 341 9.53 -13.87 4.97
CA MET A 341 8.51 -14.89 5.20
C MET A 341 8.81 -15.72 6.46
N LYS A 342 10.07 -16.05 6.71
CA LYS A 342 10.49 -16.76 7.93
C LYS A 342 10.22 -15.91 9.19
N GLU A 343 10.54 -14.63 9.16
CA GLU A 343 10.23 -13.70 10.24
C GLU A 343 8.71 -13.58 10.44
N PHE A 344 7.98 -13.33 9.36
CA PHE A 344 6.56 -13.09 9.42
C PHE A 344 5.76 -14.32 9.88
N ALA A 345 6.23 -15.53 9.57
CA ALA A 345 5.58 -16.77 10.00
C ALA A 345 5.45 -16.89 11.54
N THR A 346 6.36 -16.28 12.30
CA THR A 346 6.37 -16.32 13.78
C THR A 346 6.10 -14.96 14.42
N ALA A 347 6.14 -13.88 13.65
CA ALA A 347 5.92 -12.53 14.16
C ALA A 347 4.52 -12.33 14.74
N PRO A 348 4.35 -11.43 15.73
CA PRO A 348 3.04 -11.11 16.25
C PRO A 348 2.18 -10.48 15.17
N LEU A 349 0.90 -10.87 15.15
CA LEU A 349 -0.15 -10.17 14.41
C LEU A 349 -0.86 -9.21 15.36
N ARG A 350 -1.21 -8.04 14.86
CA ARG A 350 -2.00 -7.08 15.61
C ARG A 350 -3.47 -7.53 15.65
N ALA A 351 -4.10 -7.43 16.84
CA ALA A 351 -5.51 -7.68 17.05
C ALA A 351 -6.38 -6.61 16.39
#